data_757f92cbcfe96122a77ac42c8e17676c
#
_entry.id   757f92cbcfe96122a77ac42c8e17676c
#
_cell.length_a   1.000
_cell.length_b   1.000
_cell.length_c   1.000
_cell.angle_alpha   90.00
_cell.angle_beta   90.00
_cell.angle_gamma   90.00
#
_symmetry.space_group_name_H-M   'P 1'
#
loop_
_entity.id
_entity.type
_entity.pdbx_description
1 polymer ?
#
loop_
_entity_poly.entity_id
_entity_poly.type
_entity_poly.pdbx_seq_one_letter_code
_entity_poly.pdbx_strand_id
1 'polypeptide(L)'
;MKRKWSLRLGAAVLCAVLLGSCGSTAAAPAESTAPADPLTGQQLLYPEQRAAAVVIENTTGSTTQWGIGSASVVLEAMTKSGSSTELCLVYPALSAMPVVGPVTRGQDLSLIHI
;
A
#
# COMPACT_ATOMS: atom_id res chain seq x y z
N MET A 1 12.67 64.56 6.27
CA MET A 1 11.70 63.83 5.43
C MET A 1 12.29 62.69 4.58
N LYS A 2 13.59 62.66 4.28
CA LYS A 2 14.22 61.63 3.38
C LYS A 2 14.36 60.23 4.02
N ARG A 3 14.48 60.13 5.32
CA ARG A 3 14.73 58.85 6.05
C ARG A 3 13.51 57.91 6.15
N LYS A 4 12.31 58.48 6.10
CA LYS A 4 11.07 57.69 6.15
C LYS A 4 10.71 57.08 4.80
N TRP A 5 11.21 57.61 3.72
CA TRP A 5 10.93 57.11 2.35
C TRP A 5 11.80 55.92 2.00
N SER A 6 13.08 55.94 2.43
CA SER A 6 13.98 54.80 2.27
C SER A 6 13.52 53.55 3.05
N LEU A 7 12.89 53.75 4.22
CA LEU A 7 12.33 52.61 5.01
C LEU A 7 11.10 51.99 4.32
N ARG A 8 10.29 52.81 3.64
CA ARG A 8 9.11 52.30 2.90
C ARG A 8 9.48 51.58 1.62
N LEU A 9 10.53 52.03 0.93
CA LEU A 9 11.05 51.33 -0.24
C LEU A 9 11.69 50.01 0.13
N GLY A 10 12.44 49.95 1.25
CA GLY A 10 13.04 48.70 1.75
C GLY A 10 12.01 47.65 2.13
N ALA A 11 10.92 48.08 2.79
CA ALA A 11 9.83 47.18 3.14
C ALA A 11 9.07 46.62 1.92
N ALA A 12 8.86 47.44 0.88
CA ALA A 12 8.20 46.99 -0.34
C ALA A 12 9.04 46.00 -1.15
N VAL A 13 10.36 46.19 -1.19
CA VAL A 13 11.28 45.27 -1.88
C VAL A 13 11.35 43.93 -1.12
N LEU A 14 11.37 43.97 0.21
CA LEU A 14 11.39 42.75 1.03
C LEU A 14 10.11 41.91 0.89
N CYS A 15 8.94 42.56 0.80
CA CYS A 15 7.68 41.87 0.54
C CYS A 15 7.61 41.26 -0.88
N ALA A 16 8.19 41.91 -1.88
CA ALA A 16 8.23 41.37 -3.25
C ALA A 16 9.10 40.11 -3.36
N VAL A 17 10.20 40.04 -2.62
CA VAL A 17 11.08 38.84 -2.57
C VAL A 17 10.42 37.66 -1.87
N LEU A 18 9.59 37.91 -0.85
CA LEU A 18 8.90 36.85 -0.12
C LEU A 18 7.70 36.25 -0.87
N LEU A 19 7.09 37.00 -1.79
CA LEU A 19 5.98 36.54 -2.63
C LEU A 19 6.44 35.77 -3.88
N GLY A 20 7.71 35.86 -4.26
CA GLY A 20 8.28 35.16 -5.41
C GLY A 20 8.66 33.70 -5.15
N SER A 21 8.61 33.24 -3.89
CA SER A 21 9.10 31.90 -3.50
C SER A 21 8.03 30.79 -3.52
N CYS A 22 6.78 31.08 -3.89
CA CYS A 22 5.70 30.08 -3.95
C CYS A 22 5.37 29.60 -5.37
N GLY A 23 6.37 29.58 -6.24
CA GLY A 23 6.25 29.06 -7.62
C GLY A 23 6.97 27.74 -7.84
N SER A 24 7.02 26.84 -6.84
CA SER A 24 7.30 25.43 -7.10
C SER A 24 6.08 24.83 -7.78
N THR A 25 6.09 24.82 -9.09
CA THR A 25 5.27 23.86 -9.86
C THR A 25 5.72 22.50 -9.39
N ALA A 26 5.03 21.92 -8.40
CA ALA A 26 5.09 20.50 -8.15
C ALA A 26 4.69 19.87 -9.48
N ALA A 27 5.65 19.26 -10.18
CA ALA A 27 5.36 18.41 -11.30
C ALA A 27 4.30 17.43 -10.82
N ALA A 28 3.13 17.45 -11.44
CA ALA A 28 2.12 16.44 -11.18
C ALA A 28 2.83 15.08 -11.28
N PRO A 29 2.60 14.13 -10.35
CA PRO A 29 3.16 12.81 -10.46
C PRO A 29 2.81 12.31 -11.85
N ALA A 30 3.81 11.93 -12.66
CA ALA A 30 3.57 11.34 -13.96
C ALA A 30 2.63 10.15 -13.69
N GLU A 31 1.42 10.19 -14.23
CA GLU A 31 0.51 9.07 -14.17
C GLU A 31 1.25 7.89 -14.77
N SER A 32 1.53 6.91 -13.93
CA SER A 32 2.15 5.65 -14.35
C SER A 32 1.18 5.02 -15.34
N THR A 33 1.58 4.91 -16.61
CA THR A 33 0.80 4.20 -17.63
C THR A 33 0.80 2.68 -17.43
N ALA A 34 1.49 2.20 -16.40
CA ALA A 34 1.48 0.80 -16.03
C ALA A 34 0.11 0.39 -15.47
N PRO A 35 -0.40 -0.79 -15.81
CA PRO A 35 -1.68 -1.27 -15.28
C PRO A 35 -1.63 -1.32 -13.76
N ALA A 36 -2.74 -0.92 -13.13
CA ALA A 36 -2.89 -0.96 -11.68
C ALA A 36 -3.32 -2.37 -11.23
N ASP A 37 -2.81 -2.79 -10.08
CA ASP A 37 -3.26 -3.98 -9.38
C ASP A 37 -4.70 -3.75 -8.89
N PRO A 38 -5.68 -4.56 -9.31
CA PRO A 38 -7.08 -4.38 -8.95
C PRO A 38 -7.35 -4.55 -7.43
N LEU A 39 -6.45 -5.20 -6.69
CA LEU A 39 -6.60 -5.42 -5.25
C LEU A 39 -6.12 -4.21 -4.44
N THR A 40 -5.06 -3.57 -4.86
CA THR A 40 -4.39 -2.52 -4.08
C THR A 40 -4.46 -1.15 -4.73
N GLY A 41 -4.78 -1.06 -6.02
CA GLY A 41 -4.73 0.16 -6.82
C GLY A 41 -3.32 0.67 -7.09
N GLN A 42 -2.30 -0.04 -6.66
CA GLN A 42 -0.89 0.31 -6.89
C GLN A 42 -0.42 -0.22 -8.25
N GLN A 43 0.79 0.15 -8.66
CA GLN A 43 1.37 -0.36 -9.88
C GLN A 43 1.45 -1.89 -9.86
N LEU A 44 0.98 -2.53 -10.94
CA LEU A 44 1.03 -3.99 -11.08
C LEU A 44 2.48 -4.44 -11.30
N LEU A 45 3.05 -5.09 -10.30
CA LEU A 45 4.45 -5.56 -10.35
C LEU A 45 4.63 -6.89 -11.08
N TYR A 46 3.54 -7.67 -11.21
CA TYR A 46 3.56 -9.03 -11.76
C TYR A 46 2.44 -9.21 -12.81
N PRO A 47 2.50 -8.50 -13.95
CA PRO A 47 1.38 -8.44 -14.91
C PRO A 47 1.01 -9.79 -15.54
N GLU A 48 1.95 -10.73 -15.63
CA GLU A 48 1.76 -12.04 -16.25
C GLU A 48 1.52 -13.17 -15.23
N GLN A 49 1.45 -12.84 -13.94
CA GLN A 49 1.26 -13.83 -12.88
C GLN A 49 -0.12 -13.71 -12.25
N ARG A 50 -0.61 -14.84 -11.73
CA ARG A 50 -1.86 -14.89 -11.00
C ARG A 50 -1.60 -14.62 -9.52
N ALA A 51 -2.53 -13.96 -8.87
CA ALA A 51 -2.55 -13.84 -7.42
C ALA A 51 -2.61 -15.22 -6.76
N ALA A 52 -1.90 -15.36 -5.65
CA ALA A 52 -1.91 -16.57 -4.83
C ALA A 52 -2.57 -16.28 -3.49
N ALA A 53 -3.39 -17.20 -2.99
CA ALA A 53 -3.99 -17.08 -1.67
C ALA A 53 -3.65 -18.30 -0.82
N VAL A 54 -3.39 -18.04 0.46
CA VAL A 54 -3.08 -19.08 1.44
C VAL A 54 -3.91 -18.84 2.68
N VAL A 55 -4.46 -19.91 3.24
CA VAL A 55 -5.23 -19.84 4.48
C VAL A 55 -4.36 -20.34 5.64
N ILE A 56 -4.24 -19.52 6.67
CA ILE A 56 -3.53 -19.84 7.90
C ILE A 56 -4.47 -19.78 9.09
N GLU A 57 -4.13 -20.53 10.12
CA GLU A 57 -4.89 -20.57 11.36
C GLU A 57 -4.68 -19.30 12.19
N ASN A 58 -5.78 -18.81 12.78
CA ASN A 58 -5.77 -17.67 13.68
C ASN A 58 -6.41 -18.06 15.02
N THR A 59 -5.74 -18.92 15.78
CA THR A 59 -6.15 -19.33 17.11
C THR A 59 -5.16 -18.85 18.16
N THR A 60 -5.60 -18.72 19.40
CA THR A 60 -4.75 -18.32 20.54
C THR A 60 -3.61 -19.30 20.84
N GLY A 61 -3.72 -20.54 20.35
CA GLY A 61 -2.69 -21.57 20.45
C GLY A 61 -1.79 -21.67 19.22
N SER A 62 -2.04 -20.88 18.19
CA SER A 62 -1.21 -20.88 16.98
C SER A 62 0.21 -20.47 17.31
N THR A 63 1.14 -21.16 16.70
CA THR A 63 2.55 -20.77 16.68
C THR A 63 2.70 -19.44 15.91
N THR A 64 3.91 -18.91 15.87
CA THR A 64 4.19 -17.67 15.14
C THR A 64 3.64 -17.72 13.71
N GLN A 65 2.79 -16.76 13.38
CA GLN A 65 2.21 -16.62 12.04
C GLN A 65 3.18 -15.88 11.14
N TRP A 66 3.53 -16.47 10.00
CA TRP A 66 4.50 -15.92 9.06
C TRP A 66 3.81 -15.50 7.76
N GLY A 67 4.36 -14.47 7.14
CA GLY A 67 3.96 -14.00 5.81
C GLY A 67 2.86 -12.94 5.80
N ILE A 68 2.14 -12.69 6.90
CA ILE A 68 1.01 -11.76 6.93
C ILE A 68 1.40 -10.37 6.43
N GLY A 69 2.53 -9.83 6.89
CA GLY A 69 2.97 -8.48 6.54
C GLY A 69 3.35 -8.27 5.07
N SER A 70 3.48 -9.35 4.29
CA SER A 70 3.78 -9.29 2.85
C SER A 70 2.55 -9.54 1.98
N ALA A 71 1.40 -9.83 2.56
CA ALA A 71 0.16 -10.01 1.80
C ALA A 71 -0.39 -8.67 1.32
N SER A 72 -0.88 -8.62 0.09
CA SER A 72 -1.58 -7.45 -0.46
C SER A 72 -2.94 -7.24 0.19
N VAL A 73 -3.61 -8.34 0.53
CA VAL A 73 -4.90 -8.34 1.21
C VAL A 73 -4.92 -9.44 2.26
N VAL A 74 -5.49 -9.14 3.41
CA VAL A 74 -5.75 -10.12 4.48
C VAL A 74 -7.25 -10.13 4.75
N LEU A 75 -7.86 -11.30 4.64
CA LEU A 75 -9.28 -11.52 4.95
C LEU A 75 -9.36 -12.42 6.16
N GLU A 76 -10.13 -12.01 7.17
CA GLU A 76 -10.42 -12.83 8.34
C GLU A 76 -11.82 -13.40 8.25
N ALA A 77 -11.97 -14.68 8.50
CA ALA A 77 -13.26 -15.36 8.51
C ALA A 77 -13.35 -16.33 9.70
N MET A 78 -14.55 -16.47 10.23
CA MET A 78 -14.81 -17.45 11.27
C MET A 78 -14.74 -18.87 10.70
N THR A 79 -14.15 -19.78 11.44
CA THR A 79 -14.20 -21.21 11.12
C THR A 79 -15.64 -21.72 11.23
N LYS A 80 -15.94 -22.83 10.56
CA LYS A 80 -17.27 -23.45 10.60
C LYS A 80 -17.73 -23.78 12.01
N SER A 81 -16.81 -24.04 12.93
CA SER A 81 -17.12 -24.29 14.34
C SER A 81 -17.47 -23.03 15.13
N GLY A 82 -17.15 -21.84 14.61
CA GLY A 82 -17.36 -20.56 15.29
C GLY A 82 -16.46 -20.30 16.50
N SER A 83 -15.49 -21.18 16.76
CA SER A 83 -14.62 -21.09 17.94
C SER A 83 -13.28 -20.38 17.66
N SER A 84 -12.94 -20.19 16.41
CA SER A 84 -11.69 -19.58 15.97
C SER A 84 -11.90 -18.86 14.63
N THR A 85 -10.89 -18.13 14.20
CA THR A 85 -10.85 -17.52 12.85
C THR A 85 -9.72 -18.11 12.03
N GLU A 86 -9.80 -17.91 10.73
CA GLU A 86 -8.75 -18.20 9.76
C GLU A 86 -8.43 -16.91 9.01
N LEU A 87 -7.19 -16.74 8.64
CA LEU A 87 -6.72 -15.62 7.81
C LEU A 87 -6.44 -16.14 6.41
N CYS A 88 -7.10 -15.55 5.41
CA CYS A 88 -6.77 -15.75 4.01
C CYS A 88 -5.83 -14.62 3.56
N LEU A 89 -4.60 -14.97 3.25
CA LEU A 89 -3.55 -14.07 2.80
C LEU A 89 -3.48 -14.10 1.29
N VAL A 90 -3.68 -12.96 0.63
CA VAL A 90 -3.63 -12.83 -0.83
C VAL A 90 -2.35 -12.11 -1.23
N TYR A 91 -1.56 -12.74 -2.09
CA TYR A 91 -0.31 -12.20 -2.64
C TYR A 91 -0.48 -11.88 -4.13
N PRO A 92 0.21 -10.87 -4.67
CA PRO A 92 0.05 -10.44 -6.06
C PRO A 92 0.52 -11.50 -7.06
N ALA A 93 1.40 -12.40 -6.62
CA ALA A 93 1.93 -13.50 -7.41
C ALA A 93 2.48 -14.60 -6.51
N LEU A 94 2.54 -15.83 -7.02
CA LEU A 94 3.18 -16.94 -6.31
C LEU A 94 4.67 -16.67 -6.05
N SER A 95 5.36 -16.04 -6.97
CA SER A 95 6.78 -15.68 -6.84
C SER A 95 7.04 -14.58 -5.78
N ALA A 96 6.01 -13.82 -5.44
CA ALA A 96 6.08 -12.78 -4.41
C ALA A 96 5.72 -13.30 -3.00
N MET A 97 5.27 -14.54 -2.91
CA MET A 97 4.87 -15.15 -1.65
C MET A 97 6.11 -15.53 -0.83
N PRO A 98 6.25 -15.03 0.41
CA PRO A 98 7.33 -15.43 1.31
C PRO A 98 7.05 -16.81 1.92
N VAL A 99 7.84 -17.21 2.91
CA VAL A 99 7.47 -18.32 3.77
C VAL A 99 6.19 -17.96 4.53
N VAL A 100 5.16 -18.79 4.43
CA VAL A 100 3.85 -18.57 5.02
C VAL A 100 3.49 -19.75 5.93
N GLY A 101 2.89 -19.48 7.08
CA GLY A 101 2.43 -20.55 7.97
C GLY A 101 1.94 -20.06 9.33
N PRO A 102 1.37 -20.98 10.13
CA PRO A 102 1.05 -22.36 9.80
C PRO A 102 -0.15 -22.47 8.85
N VAL A 103 0.02 -23.23 7.77
CA VAL A 103 -1.04 -23.44 6.78
C VAL A 103 -1.99 -24.53 7.29
N THR A 104 -3.26 -24.19 7.47
CA THR A 104 -4.27 -25.14 8.00
C THR A 104 -4.90 -25.99 6.93
N ARG A 105 -4.97 -25.46 5.70
CA ARG A 105 -5.55 -26.17 4.57
C ARG A 105 -4.72 -25.94 3.34
N GLY A 106 -4.01 -26.96 2.93
CA GLY A 106 -3.54 -27.12 1.57
C GLY A 106 -4.68 -27.67 0.71
N GLN A 107 -5.82 -26.98 0.69
CA GLN A 107 -6.74 -27.22 -0.39
C GLN A 107 -6.06 -26.65 -1.62
N ASP A 108 -6.06 -27.43 -2.68
CA ASP A 108 -5.86 -26.99 -4.04
C ASP A 108 -6.94 -25.91 -4.29
N LEU A 109 -6.69 -24.76 -3.77
CA LEU A 109 -7.34 -23.53 -4.16
C LEU A 109 -6.77 -23.25 -5.54
N SER A 110 -7.12 -24.08 -6.47
CA SER A 110 -7.45 -23.68 -7.79
C SER A 110 -8.30 -22.43 -7.60
N LEU A 111 -7.66 -21.32 -7.41
CA LEU A 111 -8.23 -19.99 -7.53
C LEU A 111 -8.46 -19.80 -9.04
N ILE A 112 -9.28 -20.63 -9.48
CA ILE A 112 -10.51 -20.40 -10.02
C ILE A 112 -10.65 -19.00 -10.54
N HIS A 113 -10.46 -19.01 -11.81
CA HIS A 113 -11.33 -18.26 -12.70
C HIS A 113 -12.18 -17.18 -11.97
N ILE A 114 -11.53 -16.15 -11.59
CA ILE A 114 -12.20 -14.86 -11.54
C ILE A 114 -11.91 -14.17 -12.86
#